data_7ee5da93eceba7de15147f2da0ce73a7
#
_entry.id   7ee5da93eceba7de15147f2da0ce73a7
#
_cell.length_a   1.000
_cell.length_b   1.000
_cell.length_c   1.000
_cell.angle_alpha   90.00
_cell.angle_beta   90.00
_cell.angle_gamma   90.00
#
_symmetry.space_group_name_H-M   'P 1'
#
loop_
_entity.id
_entity.type
_entity.pdbx_description
1 polymer ?
#
loop_
_entity_poly.entity_id
_entity_poly.type
_entity_poly.pdbx_seq_one_letter_code
_entity_poly.pdbx_strand_id
1 'polypeptide(L)'
;MHAIDIFKAELLKKLAKEKDQEEFVFRWNALRQKCSENESKFPKRKENKREKNAAEILFSWYLTYLNPVTSGKNMEERLADQFERLNKPPLEYLKGIENFYNAYVEVLEMQDRHAHLLSYLASDFWRVILCTSILHHYSDQDIETLKELLVKFYYQNWVAEQKEPKKQTNCNIIKALKEKQSVENIASIVKEYLDDDNNKITQNFREKLKDDHLYEKHKKASKNSWLRPILILVEYFKGDNPKPKRIQKDDFHVEHILPQNPGPSSQWAKDFSEEERELYTHSLANLTLLGGEKNTTASNRDFKDKKKIYMGEEIRLNKKKTFKMMTCYNMTIDIAHHYTEWTPKSLETRKEKLIKIIEGVLTL
;
A
#
# COMPACT_ATOMS: atom_id res chain seq x y z
N MET A 1 -17.85 -25.65 -12.45
CA MET A 1 -16.83 -25.38 -13.49
C MET A 1 -16.38 -23.93 -13.29
N HIS A 2 -15.09 -23.66 -13.32
CA HIS A 2 -14.62 -22.27 -13.13
C HIS A 2 -14.86 -21.47 -14.43
N ALA A 3 -15.20 -20.18 -14.31
CA ALA A 3 -15.41 -19.27 -15.45
C ALA A 3 -14.28 -19.32 -16.48
N ILE A 4 -13.04 -19.45 -16.02
CA ILE A 4 -11.84 -19.56 -16.86
C ILE A 4 -11.84 -20.87 -17.68
N ASP A 5 -12.34 -21.98 -17.13
CA ASP A 5 -12.38 -23.26 -17.84
C ASP A 5 -13.48 -23.27 -18.90
N ILE A 6 -14.61 -22.60 -18.63
CA ILE A 6 -15.66 -22.36 -19.61
C ILE A 6 -15.12 -21.52 -20.77
N PHE A 7 -14.44 -20.45 -20.46
CA PHE A 7 -13.81 -19.57 -21.46
C PHE A 7 -12.77 -20.31 -22.32
N LYS A 8 -11.93 -21.16 -21.70
CA LYS A 8 -11.01 -22.05 -22.43
C LYS A 8 -11.75 -22.92 -23.44
N ALA A 9 -12.84 -23.56 -23.00
CA ALA A 9 -13.63 -24.47 -23.86
C ALA A 9 -14.26 -23.70 -25.04
N GLU A 10 -14.78 -22.50 -24.82
CA GLU A 10 -15.36 -21.67 -25.90
C GLU A 10 -14.28 -21.22 -26.91
N LEU A 11 -13.07 -20.87 -26.45
CA LEU A 11 -11.96 -20.57 -27.35
C LEU A 11 -11.55 -21.76 -28.19
N LEU A 12 -11.44 -22.97 -27.59
CA LEU A 12 -11.06 -24.19 -28.28
C LEU A 12 -12.07 -24.59 -29.37
N LYS A 13 -13.38 -24.45 -29.15
CA LYS A 13 -14.43 -24.73 -30.15
C LYS A 13 -14.27 -23.88 -31.41
N LYS A 14 -13.64 -22.71 -31.35
CA LYS A 14 -13.43 -21.82 -32.50
C LYS A 14 -12.16 -22.13 -33.32
N LEU A 15 -11.34 -23.08 -32.86
CA LEU A 15 -10.12 -23.49 -33.57
C LEU A 15 -10.44 -24.70 -34.46
N ALA A 16 -10.38 -24.49 -35.79
CA ALA A 16 -10.70 -25.50 -36.75
C ALA A 16 -9.57 -26.53 -37.04
N LYS A 17 -8.30 -26.10 -36.82
CA LYS A 17 -7.13 -26.93 -37.11
C LYS A 17 -6.61 -27.59 -35.84
N GLU A 18 -6.36 -28.90 -35.91
CA GLU A 18 -5.83 -29.70 -34.80
C GLU A 18 -4.51 -29.11 -34.25
N LYS A 19 -3.58 -28.72 -35.13
CA LYS A 19 -2.33 -28.08 -34.74
C LYS A 19 -2.54 -26.79 -33.89
N ASP A 20 -3.53 -25.97 -34.25
CA ASP A 20 -3.83 -24.74 -33.53
C ASP A 20 -4.47 -25.04 -32.16
N GLN A 21 -5.26 -26.12 -32.08
CA GLN A 21 -5.84 -26.64 -30.83
C GLN A 21 -4.73 -27.15 -29.89
N GLU A 22 -3.78 -27.94 -30.40
CA GLU A 22 -2.63 -28.43 -29.63
C GLU A 22 -1.77 -27.29 -29.11
N GLU A 23 -1.42 -26.32 -29.96
CA GLU A 23 -0.69 -25.12 -29.55
C GLU A 23 -1.42 -24.35 -28.46
N PHE A 24 -2.71 -24.12 -28.63
CA PHE A 24 -3.54 -23.42 -27.67
C PHE A 24 -3.54 -24.13 -26.31
N VAL A 25 -3.79 -25.44 -26.28
CA VAL A 25 -3.82 -26.23 -25.05
C VAL A 25 -2.47 -26.21 -24.34
N PHE A 26 -1.39 -26.38 -25.09
CA PHE A 26 -0.03 -26.33 -24.53
C PHE A 26 0.27 -24.99 -23.88
N ARG A 27 0.05 -23.88 -24.58
CA ARG A 27 0.30 -22.52 -24.06
C ARG A 27 -0.61 -22.18 -22.90
N TRP A 28 -1.90 -22.54 -22.96
CA TRP A 28 -2.84 -22.33 -21.86
C TRP A 28 -2.40 -23.05 -20.59
N ASN A 29 -2.00 -24.32 -20.71
CA ASN A 29 -1.52 -25.09 -19.57
C ASN A 29 -0.20 -24.51 -19.02
N ALA A 30 0.71 -24.08 -19.87
CA ALA A 30 1.95 -23.41 -19.47
C ALA A 30 1.67 -22.10 -18.69
N LEU A 31 0.72 -21.28 -19.15
CA LEU A 31 0.29 -20.07 -18.42
C LEU A 31 -0.30 -20.41 -17.05
N ARG A 32 -1.17 -21.42 -16.98
CA ARG A 32 -1.76 -21.88 -15.71
C ARG A 32 -0.70 -22.37 -14.72
N GLN A 33 0.28 -23.12 -15.23
CA GLN A 33 1.41 -23.58 -14.43
C GLN A 33 2.23 -22.41 -13.89
N LYS A 34 2.60 -21.44 -14.73
CA LYS A 34 3.30 -20.21 -14.31
C LYS A 34 2.53 -19.44 -13.23
N CYS A 35 1.23 -19.32 -13.35
CA CYS A 35 0.38 -18.71 -12.31
C CYS A 35 0.48 -19.48 -10.98
N SER A 36 0.44 -20.81 -11.01
CA SER A 36 0.55 -21.66 -9.83
C SER A 36 1.93 -21.56 -9.18
N GLU A 37 3.01 -21.58 -9.96
CA GLU A 37 4.38 -21.45 -9.48
C GLU A 37 4.64 -20.09 -8.80
N ASN A 38 3.99 -19.04 -9.27
CA ASN A 38 4.09 -17.69 -8.72
C ASN A 38 2.94 -17.32 -7.76
N GLU A 39 2.11 -18.28 -7.33
CA GLU A 39 0.92 -18.01 -6.51
C GLU A 39 1.22 -17.23 -5.23
N SER A 40 2.36 -17.48 -4.59
CA SER A 40 2.79 -16.77 -3.38
C SER A 40 3.06 -15.27 -3.60
N LYS A 41 3.33 -14.85 -4.83
CA LYS A 41 3.54 -13.44 -5.20
C LYS A 41 2.22 -12.70 -5.43
N PHE A 42 1.15 -13.42 -5.77
CA PHE A 42 -0.16 -12.83 -6.01
C PHE A 42 -0.84 -12.41 -4.71
N PRO A 43 -1.61 -11.32 -4.71
CA PRO A 43 -2.33 -10.89 -3.53
C PRO A 43 -3.41 -11.91 -3.15
N LYS A 44 -3.51 -12.21 -1.86
CA LYS A 44 -4.59 -13.08 -1.36
C LYS A 44 -5.93 -12.36 -1.47
N ARG A 45 -6.87 -12.91 -2.22
CA ARG A 45 -8.21 -12.36 -2.45
C ARG A 45 -9.27 -13.41 -2.15
N LYS A 46 -10.38 -12.97 -1.57
CA LYS A 46 -11.55 -13.83 -1.30
C LYS A 46 -12.76 -13.31 -2.04
N GLU A 47 -13.50 -14.22 -2.62
CA GLU A 47 -14.83 -13.98 -3.17
C GLU A 47 -15.79 -15.03 -2.61
N ASN A 48 -16.92 -14.60 -2.07
CA ASN A 48 -17.90 -15.50 -1.46
C ASN A 48 -17.28 -16.50 -0.45
N LYS A 49 -16.37 -16.01 0.41
CA LYS A 49 -15.59 -16.78 1.40
C LYS A 49 -14.55 -17.75 0.83
N ARG A 50 -14.45 -17.90 -0.50
CA ARG A 50 -13.44 -18.72 -1.18
C ARG A 50 -12.25 -17.86 -1.59
N GLU A 51 -11.04 -18.37 -1.39
CA GLU A 51 -9.80 -17.74 -1.87
C GLU A 51 -9.69 -17.90 -3.40
N LYS A 52 -9.39 -16.80 -4.10
CA LYS A 52 -9.13 -16.81 -5.54
C LYS A 52 -7.70 -17.29 -5.80
N ASN A 53 -7.53 -18.16 -6.79
CA ASN A 53 -6.21 -18.53 -7.24
C ASN A 53 -5.58 -17.45 -8.15
N ALA A 54 -4.27 -17.55 -8.37
CA ALA A 54 -3.51 -16.58 -9.17
C ALA A 54 -4.08 -16.37 -10.58
N ALA A 55 -4.55 -17.44 -11.25
CA ALA A 55 -5.14 -17.31 -12.56
C ALA A 55 -6.46 -16.51 -12.54
N GLU A 56 -7.32 -16.74 -11.56
CA GLU A 56 -8.57 -15.95 -11.40
C GLU A 56 -8.29 -14.48 -11.15
N ILE A 57 -7.26 -14.18 -10.39
CA ILE A 57 -6.82 -12.80 -10.15
C ILE A 57 -6.30 -12.18 -11.44
N LEU A 58 -5.42 -12.88 -12.16
CA LEU A 58 -4.87 -12.44 -13.44
C LEU A 58 -5.97 -12.13 -14.46
N PHE A 59 -6.91 -13.06 -14.67
CA PHE A 59 -8.01 -12.87 -15.62
C PHE A 59 -8.93 -11.72 -15.23
N SER A 60 -9.23 -11.57 -13.95
CA SER A 60 -10.04 -10.45 -13.46
C SER A 60 -9.43 -9.09 -13.82
N TRP A 61 -8.11 -8.95 -13.67
CA TRP A 61 -7.40 -7.71 -13.98
C TRP A 61 -7.15 -7.53 -15.47
N TYR A 62 -6.89 -8.61 -16.20
CA TYR A 62 -6.82 -8.57 -17.66
C TYR A 62 -8.12 -8.06 -18.27
N LEU A 63 -9.27 -8.52 -17.78
CA LEU A 63 -10.58 -7.99 -18.20
C LEU A 63 -10.75 -6.50 -17.89
N THR A 64 -10.22 -6.03 -16.77
CA THR A 64 -10.24 -4.62 -16.41
C THR A 64 -9.32 -3.78 -17.33
N TYR A 65 -8.17 -4.32 -17.71
CA TYR A 65 -7.30 -3.74 -18.73
C TYR A 65 -7.97 -3.66 -20.10
N LEU A 66 -8.61 -4.74 -20.54
CA LEU A 66 -9.27 -4.78 -21.84
C LEU A 66 -10.42 -3.77 -21.94
N ASN A 67 -11.27 -3.76 -20.92
CA ASN A 67 -12.44 -2.87 -20.86
C ASN A 67 -12.49 -2.17 -19.50
N PRO A 68 -11.80 -1.02 -19.37
CA PRO A 68 -11.75 -0.26 -18.12
C PRO A 68 -13.04 0.54 -17.91
N VAL A 69 -14.08 -0.16 -17.50
CA VAL A 69 -15.38 0.40 -17.13
C VAL A 69 -15.84 -0.22 -15.81
N THR A 70 -16.66 0.51 -15.07
CA THR A 70 -17.34 -0.05 -13.91
C THR A 70 -18.41 -1.04 -14.38
N SER A 71 -18.36 -2.27 -13.88
CA SER A 71 -19.30 -3.33 -14.25
C SER A 71 -19.78 -4.08 -13.03
N GLY A 72 -21.07 -4.38 -12.97
CA GLY A 72 -21.68 -5.30 -12.00
C GLY A 72 -21.68 -6.76 -12.45
N LYS A 73 -21.21 -7.05 -13.69
CA LYS A 73 -21.17 -8.40 -14.25
C LYS A 73 -20.14 -9.29 -13.56
N ASN A 74 -20.44 -10.56 -13.42
CA ASN A 74 -19.49 -11.55 -12.92
C ASN A 74 -18.39 -11.84 -13.96
N MET A 75 -17.40 -12.67 -13.57
CA MET A 75 -16.25 -12.96 -14.45
C MET A 75 -16.65 -13.67 -15.74
N GLU A 76 -17.59 -14.61 -15.68
CA GLU A 76 -18.05 -15.37 -16.84
C GLU A 76 -18.71 -14.47 -17.88
N GLU A 77 -19.64 -13.63 -17.44
CA GLU A 77 -20.30 -12.62 -18.29
C GLU A 77 -19.30 -11.65 -18.92
N ARG A 78 -18.32 -11.20 -18.15
CA ARG A 78 -17.28 -10.29 -18.64
C ARG A 78 -16.36 -10.96 -19.67
N LEU A 79 -16.02 -12.24 -19.48
CA LEU A 79 -15.23 -13.01 -20.45
C LEU A 79 -15.99 -13.20 -21.75
N ALA A 80 -17.28 -13.57 -21.67
CA ALA A 80 -18.15 -13.73 -22.86
C ALA A 80 -18.29 -12.41 -23.65
N ASP A 81 -18.60 -11.31 -22.96
CA ASP A 81 -18.70 -9.98 -23.58
C ASP A 81 -17.41 -9.57 -24.30
N GLN A 82 -16.24 -9.83 -23.68
CA GLN A 82 -14.97 -9.46 -24.30
C GLN A 82 -14.64 -10.32 -25.50
N PHE A 83 -14.98 -11.58 -25.44
CA PHE A 83 -14.78 -12.50 -26.56
C PHE A 83 -15.59 -12.11 -27.78
N GLU A 84 -16.87 -11.79 -27.60
CA GLU A 84 -17.74 -11.31 -28.69
C GLU A 84 -17.29 -9.95 -29.21
N ARG A 85 -16.95 -9.03 -28.31
CA ARG A 85 -16.61 -7.64 -28.66
C ARG A 85 -15.30 -7.52 -29.45
N LEU A 86 -14.28 -8.28 -29.07
CA LEU A 86 -12.95 -8.18 -29.70
C LEU A 86 -12.87 -9.00 -30.99
N ASN A 87 -13.69 -10.03 -31.14
CA ASN A 87 -13.78 -10.92 -32.31
C ASN A 87 -12.41 -11.31 -32.91
N LYS A 88 -11.46 -11.64 -32.04
CA LYS A 88 -10.10 -12.02 -32.42
C LYS A 88 -9.94 -13.54 -32.49
N PRO A 89 -8.96 -14.04 -33.26
CA PRO A 89 -8.58 -15.46 -33.21
C PRO A 89 -8.21 -15.91 -31.77
N PRO A 90 -8.57 -17.13 -31.36
CA PRO A 90 -8.28 -17.64 -30.00
C PRO A 90 -6.83 -17.54 -29.58
N LEU A 91 -5.87 -17.79 -30.47
CA LEU A 91 -4.43 -17.66 -30.19
C LEU A 91 -3.98 -16.22 -29.92
N GLU A 92 -4.65 -15.22 -30.51
CA GLU A 92 -4.38 -13.81 -30.20
C GLU A 92 -4.88 -13.41 -28.82
N TYR A 93 -6.02 -13.95 -28.38
CA TYR A 93 -6.47 -13.77 -26.99
C TYR A 93 -5.46 -14.31 -26.01
N LEU A 94 -4.98 -15.54 -26.27
CA LEU A 94 -4.00 -16.20 -25.42
C LEU A 94 -2.70 -15.38 -25.35
N LYS A 95 -2.21 -14.89 -26.49
CA LYS A 95 -1.04 -14.00 -26.55
C LYS A 95 -1.25 -12.72 -25.71
N GLY A 96 -2.44 -12.13 -25.79
CA GLY A 96 -2.78 -10.95 -24.98
C GLY A 96 -2.73 -11.23 -23.48
N ILE A 97 -3.26 -12.38 -23.04
CA ILE A 97 -3.21 -12.80 -21.63
C ILE A 97 -1.77 -13.08 -21.18
N GLU A 98 -0.97 -13.75 -22.00
CA GLU A 98 0.45 -14.01 -21.73
C GLU A 98 1.26 -12.73 -21.59
N ASN A 99 1.05 -11.75 -22.46
CA ASN A 99 1.69 -10.44 -22.35
C ASN A 99 1.28 -9.70 -21.08
N PHE A 100 0.01 -9.74 -20.73
CA PHE A 100 -0.48 -9.15 -19.50
C PHE A 100 0.10 -9.86 -18.26
N TYR A 101 0.21 -11.18 -18.29
CA TYR A 101 0.87 -11.96 -17.23
C TYR A 101 2.31 -11.50 -17.01
N ASN A 102 3.09 -11.35 -18.08
CA ASN A 102 4.48 -10.91 -17.99
C ASN A 102 4.59 -9.52 -17.35
N ALA A 103 3.77 -8.55 -17.81
CA ALA A 103 3.70 -7.22 -17.20
C ALA A 103 3.26 -7.27 -15.73
N TYR A 104 2.32 -8.15 -15.39
CA TYR A 104 1.84 -8.29 -14.02
C TYR A 104 2.91 -8.85 -13.08
N VAL A 105 3.68 -9.84 -13.52
CA VAL A 105 4.82 -10.39 -12.75
C VAL A 105 5.90 -9.32 -12.55
N GLU A 106 6.20 -8.54 -13.59
CA GLU A 106 7.14 -7.42 -13.49
C GLU A 106 6.70 -6.41 -12.40
N VAL A 107 5.42 -6.05 -12.39
CA VAL A 107 4.85 -5.17 -11.33
C VAL A 107 4.93 -5.81 -9.94
N LEU A 108 4.69 -7.12 -9.82
CA LEU A 108 4.81 -7.83 -8.53
C LEU A 108 6.25 -7.86 -8.00
N GLU A 109 7.23 -7.78 -8.87
CA GLU A 109 8.67 -7.85 -8.54
C GLU A 109 9.32 -6.48 -8.30
N MET A 110 8.60 -5.37 -8.46
CA MET A 110 9.11 -4.03 -8.18
C MET A 110 9.52 -3.88 -6.71
N GLN A 111 10.73 -3.36 -6.45
CA GLN A 111 11.35 -3.32 -5.12
C GLN A 111 11.78 -1.89 -4.69
N ASP A 112 11.18 -0.86 -5.23
CA ASP A 112 11.39 0.52 -4.79
C ASP A 112 10.40 0.94 -3.70
N ARG A 113 10.68 2.08 -3.04
CA ARG A 113 9.85 2.59 -1.95
C ARG A 113 8.40 2.87 -2.36
N HIS A 114 8.14 3.35 -3.58
CA HIS A 114 6.79 3.63 -4.06
C HIS A 114 6.01 2.33 -4.30
N ALA A 115 6.63 1.32 -4.93
CA ALA A 115 6.04 0.00 -5.10
C ALA A 115 5.73 -0.68 -3.75
N HIS A 116 6.63 -0.54 -2.76
CA HIS A 116 6.36 -1.03 -1.40
C HIS A 116 5.16 -0.34 -0.77
N LEU A 117 5.07 1.00 -0.87
CA LEU A 117 3.93 1.76 -0.35
C LEU A 117 2.61 1.36 -1.02
N LEU A 118 2.59 1.20 -2.34
CA LEU A 118 1.42 0.72 -3.07
C LEU A 118 1.01 -0.68 -2.64
N SER A 119 1.96 -1.54 -2.29
CA SER A 119 1.69 -2.93 -1.88
C SER A 119 0.97 -3.06 -0.52
N TYR A 120 0.89 -1.99 0.29
CA TYR A 120 0.11 -1.99 1.54
C TYR A 120 -1.37 -1.69 1.34
N LEU A 121 -1.75 -1.21 0.15
CA LEU A 121 -3.14 -0.92 -0.20
C LEU A 121 -3.97 -2.21 -0.29
N ALA A 122 -5.26 -2.09 0.02
CA ALA A 122 -6.20 -3.17 -0.17
C ALA A 122 -6.57 -3.37 -1.65
N SER A 123 -6.52 -2.30 -2.46
CA SER A 123 -6.80 -2.33 -3.89
C SER A 123 -5.64 -2.83 -4.72
N ASP A 124 -5.96 -3.45 -5.85
CA ASP A 124 -4.99 -3.88 -6.86
C ASP A 124 -5.09 -3.07 -8.17
N PHE A 125 -5.96 -2.06 -8.25
CA PHE A 125 -6.08 -1.24 -9.46
C PHE A 125 -4.75 -0.62 -9.88
N TRP A 126 -3.93 -0.20 -8.93
CA TRP A 126 -2.61 0.35 -9.20
C TRP A 126 -1.71 -0.62 -9.98
N ARG A 127 -1.85 -1.95 -9.74
CA ARG A 127 -1.11 -2.97 -10.52
C ARG A 127 -1.57 -2.98 -11.97
N VAL A 128 -2.87 -2.90 -12.21
CA VAL A 128 -3.42 -2.85 -13.57
C VAL A 128 -3.00 -1.57 -14.29
N ILE A 129 -2.97 -0.44 -13.58
CA ILE A 129 -2.47 0.84 -14.11
C ILE A 129 -1.00 0.69 -14.53
N LEU A 130 -0.13 0.13 -13.67
CA LEU A 130 1.27 -0.09 -14.01
C LEU A 130 1.46 -1.13 -15.12
N CYS A 131 0.70 -2.25 -15.13
CA CYS A 131 0.70 -3.18 -16.26
C CYS A 131 0.34 -2.49 -17.57
N THR A 132 -0.64 -1.58 -17.53
CA THR A 132 -1.05 -0.83 -18.73
C THR A 132 0.09 0.05 -19.23
N SER A 133 0.82 0.74 -18.35
CA SER A 133 1.97 1.56 -18.76
C SER A 133 3.07 0.73 -19.39
N ILE A 134 3.38 -0.46 -18.84
CA ILE A 134 4.37 -1.40 -19.40
C ILE A 134 3.92 -1.89 -20.79
N LEU A 135 2.69 -2.35 -20.91
CA LEU A 135 2.13 -2.86 -22.17
C LEU A 135 2.04 -1.81 -23.28
N HIS A 136 1.92 -0.54 -22.91
CA HIS A 136 1.91 0.58 -23.84
C HIS A 136 3.26 1.28 -23.98
N HIS A 137 4.35 0.64 -23.50
CA HIS A 137 5.73 1.05 -23.72
C HIS A 137 6.03 2.48 -23.23
N TYR A 138 5.56 2.83 -22.02
CA TYR A 138 6.03 4.01 -21.32
C TYR A 138 7.48 3.84 -20.91
N SER A 139 8.23 4.93 -20.84
CA SER A 139 9.65 4.87 -20.40
C SER A 139 9.74 4.50 -18.92
N ASP A 140 10.91 3.99 -18.51
CA ASP A 140 11.17 3.70 -17.08
C ASP A 140 10.97 4.95 -16.22
N GLN A 141 11.34 6.13 -16.72
CA GLN A 141 11.13 7.40 -16.02
C GLN A 141 9.65 7.73 -15.87
N ASP A 142 8.83 7.50 -16.90
CA ASP A 142 7.38 7.70 -16.83
C ASP A 142 6.75 6.73 -15.83
N ILE A 143 7.20 5.48 -15.80
CA ILE A 143 6.71 4.47 -14.84
C ILE A 143 7.07 4.85 -13.40
N GLU A 144 8.29 5.37 -13.15
CA GLU A 144 8.68 5.89 -11.84
C GLU A 144 7.80 7.07 -11.42
N THR A 145 7.60 8.04 -12.31
CA THR A 145 6.73 9.21 -12.08
C THR A 145 5.28 8.79 -11.83
N LEU A 146 4.80 7.79 -12.59
CA LEU A 146 3.47 7.24 -12.41
C LEU A 146 3.31 6.53 -11.06
N LYS A 147 4.32 5.77 -10.59
CA LYS A 147 4.29 5.14 -9.25
C LYS A 147 4.20 6.19 -8.14
N GLU A 148 5.00 7.25 -8.23
CA GLU A 148 4.92 8.37 -7.29
C GLU A 148 3.53 9.00 -7.28
N LEU A 149 2.98 9.30 -8.46
CA LEU A 149 1.63 9.85 -8.63
C LEU A 149 0.56 8.94 -8.00
N LEU A 150 0.67 7.63 -8.20
CA LEU A 150 -0.26 6.66 -7.63
C LEU A 150 -0.17 6.61 -6.11
N VAL A 151 1.03 6.71 -5.52
CA VAL A 151 1.18 6.83 -4.06
C VAL A 151 0.44 8.06 -3.56
N LYS A 152 0.63 9.24 -4.17
CA LYS A 152 -0.08 10.47 -3.82
C LYS A 152 -1.60 10.30 -3.91
N PHE A 153 -2.08 9.76 -5.01
CA PHE A 153 -3.49 9.52 -5.28
C PHE A 153 -4.16 8.60 -4.25
N TYR A 154 -3.59 7.42 -4.07
CA TYR A 154 -4.20 6.42 -3.18
C TYR A 154 -4.08 6.78 -1.71
N TYR A 155 -2.94 7.31 -1.27
CA TYR A 155 -2.72 7.61 0.15
C TYR A 155 -3.52 8.82 0.62
N GLN A 156 -3.62 9.91 -0.19
CA GLN A 156 -4.48 11.02 0.16
C GLN A 156 -5.94 10.56 0.33
N ASN A 157 -6.45 9.80 -0.63
CA ASN A 157 -7.81 9.27 -0.55
C ASN A 157 -7.99 8.31 0.65
N TRP A 158 -7.01 7.46 0.91
CA TRP A 158 -7.07 6.50 2.02
C TRP A 158 -7.11 7.22 3.37
N VAL A 159 -6.26 8.21 3.57
CA VAL A 159 -6.24 9.03 4.80
C VAL A 159 -7.54 9.83 4.93
N ALA A 160 -8.02 10.47 3.86
CA ALA A 160 -9.21 11.31 3.87
C ALA A 160 -10.49 10.52 4.15
N GLU A 161 -10.68 9.39 3.45
CA GLU A 161 -11.96 8.67 3.38
C GLU A 161 -11.93 7.28 4.00
N GLN A 162 -10.76 6.76 4.35
CA GLN A 162 -10.56 5.38 4.78
C GLN A 162 -11.09 4.33 3.78
N LYS A 163 -11.10 4.70 2.51
CA LYS A 163 -11.61 3.93 1.38
C LYS A 163 -10.62 3.95 0.22
N GLU A 164 -10.91 3.14 -0.78
CA GLU A 164 -10.24 3.20 -2.08
C GLU A 164 -10.82 4.34 -2.92
N PRO A 165 -10.03 4.93 -3.84
CA PRO A 165 -10.53 5.88 -4.81
C PRO A 165 -11.66 5.29 -5.67
N LYS A 166 -12.50 6.15 -6.23
CA LYS A 166 -13.60 5.72 -7.10
C LYS A 166 -13.08 4.84 -8.24
N LYS A 167 -13.72 3.71 -8.48
CA LYS A 167 -13.37 2.78 -9.57
C LYS A 167 -13.35 3.48 -10.94
N GLN A 168 -14.25 4.43 -11.16
CA GLN A 168 -14.33 5.18 -12.41
C GLN A 168 -13.04 5.98 -12.69
N THR A 169 -12.45 6.62 -11.67
CA THR A 169 -11.19 7.37 -11.81
C THR A 169 -10.04 6.43 -12.19
N ASN A 170 -9.95 5.27 -11.54
CA ASN A 170 -8.96 4.25 -11.91
C ASN A 170 -9.14 3.78 -13.38
N CYS A 171 -10.38 3.56 -13.81
CA CYS A 171 -10.70 3.20 -15.19
C CYS A 171 -10.31 4.32 -16.18
N ASN A 172 -10.52 5.59 -15.82
CA ASN A 172 -10.12 6.73 -16.64
C ASN A 172 -8.59 6.79 -16.80
N ILE A 173 -7.84 6.54 -15.73
CA ILE A 173 -6.37 6.46 -15.80
C ILE A 173 -5.93 5.33 -16.75
N ILE A 174 -6.52 4.14 -16.65
CA ILE A 174 -6.22 3.03 -17.56
C ILE A 174 -6.51 3.39 -19.01
N LYS A 175 -7.65 4.06 -19.30
CA LYS A 175 -7.99 4.55 -20.64
C LYS A 175 -6.96 5.53 -21.17
N ALA A 176 -6.59 6.52 -20.37
CA ALA A 176 -5.59 7.54 -20.74
C ALA A 176 -4.25 6.89 -21.09
N LEU A 177 -3.80 5.90 -20.31
CA LEU A 177 -2.57 5.14 -20.60
C LEU A 177 -2.68 4.33 -21.90
N LYS A 178 -3.82 3.70 -22.18
CA LYS A 178 -4.05 2.97 -23.44
C LYS A 178 -4.04 3.90 -24.66
N GLU A 179 -4.44 5.16 -24.48
CA GLU A 179 -4.39 6.21 -25.46
C GLU A 179 -3.03 6.89 -25.56
N LYS A 180 -2.04 6.40 -24.80
CA LYS A 180 -0.67 6.95 -24.72
C LYS A 180 -0.61 8.43 -24.33
N GLN A 181 -1.52 8.86 -23.46
CA GLN A 181 -1.47 10.20 -22.88
C GLN A 181 -0.24 10.33 -21.95
N SER A 182 0.30 11.55 -21.85
CA SER A 182 1.47 11.79 -20.99
C SER A 182 1.14 11.62 -19.50
N VAL A 183 2.18 11.41 -18.68
CA VAL A 183 1.99 11.27 -17.22
C VAL A 183 1.44 12.56 -16.60
N GLU A 184 1.73 13.74 -17.18
CA GLU A 184 1.16 15.03 -16.78
C GLU A 184 -0.35 15.09 -17.00
N ASN A 185 -0.85 14.52 -18.13
CA ASN A 185 -2.28 14.42 -18.37
C ASN A 185 -2.95 13.48 -17.36
N ILE A 186 -2.29 12.37 -17.00
CA ILE A 186 -2.76 11.46 -15.97
C ILE A 186 -2.76 12.15 -14.60
N ALA A 187 -1.72 12.95 -14.29
CA ALA A 187 -1.69 13.76 -13.07
C ALA A 187 -2.85 14.75 -13.01
N SER A 188 -3.28 15.30 -14.14
CA SER A 188 -4.47 16.18 -14.21
C SER A 188 -5.75 15.43 -13.83
N ILE A 189 -5.94 14.19 -14.28
CA ILE A 189 -7.08 13.34 -13.88
C ILE A 189 -7.08 13.10 -12.38
N VAL A 190 -5.90 12.80 -11.81
CA VAL A 190 -5.75 12.57 -10.36
C VAL A 190 -6.04 13.86 -9.59
N LYS A 191 -5.49 15.00 -10.04
CA LYS A 191 -5.71 16.29 -9.40
C LYS A 191 -7.17 16.71 -9.39
N GLU A 192 -7.85 16.57 -10.52
CA GLU A 192 -9.30 16.84 -10.62
C GLU A 192 -10.09 16.04 -9.58
N TYR A 193 -9.76 14.76 -9.40
CA TYR A 193 -10.41 13.93 -8.39
C TYR A 193 -10.09 14.35 -6.95
N LEU A 194 -8.84 14.71 -6.66
CA LEU A 194 -8.39 15.05 -5.30
C LEU A 194 -8.91 16.42 -4.85
N ASP A 195 -9.02 17.36 -5.78
CA ASP A 195 -9.42 18.74 -5.53
C ASP A 195 -10.92 19.01 -5.81
N ASP A 196 -11.68 17.98 -6.21
CA ASP A 196 -13.13 18.09 -6.47
C ASP A 196 -13.88 18.67 -5.27
N ASP A 197 -14.66 19.71 -5.52
CA ASP A 197 -15.36 20.50 -4.49
C ASP A 197 -16.36 19.67 -3.64
N ASN A 198 -16.87 18.57 -4.19
CA ASN A 198 -17.79 17.68 -3.47
C ASN A 198 -17.07 16.69 -2.57
N ASN A 199 -15.87 16.26 -2.96
CA ASN A 199 -15.12 15.24 -2.25
C ASN A 199 -14.07 15.86 -1.29
N LYS A 200 -13.43 16.97 -1.66
CA LYS A 200 -12.42 17.71 -0.87
C LYS A 200 -11.34 16.80 -0.28
N ILE A 201 -10.86 15.84 -1.10
CA ILE A 201 -9.95 14.79 -0.61
C ILE A 201 -8.67 15.39 -0.02
N THR A 202 -8.01 16.32 -0.75
CA THR A 202 -6.78 16.96 -0.28
C THR A 202 -6.99 17.73 1.02
N GLN A 203 -8.11 18.43 1.18
CA GLN A 203 -8.42 19.13 2.41
C GLN A 203 -8.66 18.16 3.56
N ASN A 204 -9.51 17.15 3.36
CA ASN A 204 -9.83 16.14 4.37
C ASN A 204 -8.58 15.35 4.80
N PHE A 205 -7.68 15.04 3.85
CA PHE A 205 -6.39 14.42 4.12
C PHE A 205 -5.58 15.23 5.14
N ARG A 206 -5.43 16.54 4.90
CA ARG A 206 -4.69 17.43 5.81
C ARG A 206 -5.31 17.53 7.20
N GLU A 207 -6.63 17.58 7.27
CA GLU A 207 -7.37 17.62 8.54
C GLU A 207 -7.23 16.33 9.33
N LYS A 208 -7.30 15.16 8.67
CA LYS A 208 -7.17 13.85 9.32
C LYS A 208 -5.80 13.60 9.93
N LEU A 209 -4.73 14.10 9.32
CA LEU A 209 -3.37 13.99 9.88
C LEU A 209 -3.19 14.74 11.21
N LYS A 210 -4.02 15.77 11.48
CA LYS A 210 -3.98 16.59 12.69
C LYS A 210 -4.82 16.01 13.84
N ASP A 211 -5.54 14.93 13.61
CA ASP A 211 -6.42 14.30 14.62
C ASP A 211 -5.60 13.76 15.80
N ASP A 212 -5.83 14.27 16.98
CA ASP A 212 -5.11 13.90 18.20
C ASP A 212 -5.53 12.54 18.76
N HIS A 213 -6.69 12.01 18.36
CA HIS A 213 -7.17 10.67 18.73
C HIS A 213 -6.91 9.61 17.63
N LEU A 214 -5.95 9.84 16.78
CA LEU A 214 -5.67 9.04 15.60
C LEU A 214 -5.50 7.56 15.91
N TYR A 215 -4.63 7.21 16.86
CA TYR A 215 -4.34 5.81 17.17
C TYR A 215 -5.57 5.04 17.65
N GLU A 216 -6.40 5.63 18.49
CA GLU A 216 -7.62 4.97 18.99
C GLU A 216 -8.60 4.64 17.86
N LYS A 217 -8.78 5.56 16.92
CA LYS A 217 -9.62 5.35 15.74
C LYS A 217 -9.09 4.23 14.88
N HIS A 218 -7.76 4.17 14.70
CA HIS A 218 -7.10 3.16 13.90
C HIS A 218 -6.99 1.79 14.57
N LYS A 219 -6.93 1.72 15.89
CA LYS A 219 -6.99 0.47 16.64
C LYS A 219 -8.31 -0.30 16.39
N LYS A 220 -9.42 0.40 16.25
CA LYS A 220 -10.74 -0.17 15.94
C LYS A 220 -10.89 -0.55 14.46
N ALA A 221 -10.21 0.16 13.56
CA ALA A 221 -10.28 -0.01 12.10
C ALA A 221 -9.24 -1.01 11.53
N SER A 222 -8.89 -2.05 12.24
CA SER A 222 -7.69 -2.90 12.08
C SER A 222 -7.32 -3.37 10.67
N LYS A 223 -8.29 -3.64 9.78
CA LYS A 223 -8.00 -4.19 8.43
C LYS A 223 -7.74 -3.15 7.36
N ASN A 224 -8.24 -1.94 7.52
CA ASN A 224 -8.13 -0.86 6.53
C ASN A 224 -7.44 0.39 7.10
N SER A 225 -6.63 0.21 8.14
CA SER A 225 -5.89 1.29 8.78
C SER A 225 -4.72 1.75 7.90
N TRP A 226 -4.67 3.04 7.63
CA TRP A 226 -3.55 3.69 6.94
C TRP A 226 -2.42 4.12 7.89
N LEU A 227 -2.60 4.01 9.21
CA LEU A 227 -1.64 4.53 10.20
C LEU A 227 -0.25 3.90 10.07
N ARG A 228 -0.17 2.56 10.03
CA ARG A 228 1.13 1.87 9.87
C ARG A 228 1.78 2.19 8.51
N PRO A 229 1.10 2.13 7.38
CA PRO A 229 1.62 2.58 6.10
C PRO A 229 2.13 4.04 6.08
N ILE A 230 1.47 4.97 6.75
CA ILE A 230 1.95 6.36 6.86
C ILE A 230 3.23 6.46 7.69
N LEU A 231 3.35 5.71 8.79
CA LEU A 231 4.60 5.66 9.55
C LEU A 231 5.74 5.03 8.72
N ILE A 232 5.45 3.98 7.94
CA ILE A 232 6.42 3.39 7.00
C ILE A 232 6.81 4.39 5.91
N LEU A 233 5.87 5.18 5.39
CA LEU A 233 6.17 6.24 4.43
C LEU A 233 7.17 7.24 5.03
N VAL A 234 6.95 7.72 6.26
CA VAL A 234 7.89 8.61 6.94
C VAL A 234 9.26 7.95 7.07
N GLU A 235 9.32 6.67 7.47
CA GLU A 235 10.57 5.91 7.57
C GLU A 235 11.32 5.86 6.25
N TYR A 236 10.64 5.53 5.15
CA TYR A 236 11.26 5.45 3.82
C TYR A 236 11.77 6.79 3.30
N PHE A 237 11.09 7.88 3.63
CA PHE A 237 11.47 9.22 3.16
C PHE A 237 12.40 9.98 4.12
N LYS A 238 12.65 9.44 5.32
CA LYS A 238 13.77 9.90 6.17
C LYS A 238 15.11 9.32 5.73
N GLY A 239 15.11 8.18 5.05
CA GLY A 239 16.30 7.60 4.45
C GLY A 239 16.53 8.08 3.03
N ASP A 240 17.77 8.01 2.56
CA ASP A 240 18.19 8.38 1.21
C ASP A 240 18.14 7.22 0.21
N ASN A 241 17.87 5.99 0.67
CA ASN A 241 17.80 4.81 -0.17
C ASN A 241 16.48 4.78 -0.97
N PRO A 242 16.49 4.88 -2.31
CA PRO A 242 15.29 4.79 -3.14
C PRO A 242 14.73 3.36 -3.23
N LYS A 243 15.54 2.36 -2.90
CA LYS A 243 15.16 0.92 -2.88
C LYS A 243 15.36 0.32 -1.48
N PRO A 244 14.64 0.79 -0.45
CA PRO A 244 14.76 0.25 0.89
C PRO A 244 14.22 -1.18 0.92
N LYS A 245 14.66 -1.98 1.90
CA LYS A 245 14.02 -3.26 2.18
C LYS A 245 12.55 -3.03 2.54
N ARG A 246 11.66 -3.86 1.99
CA ARG A 246 10.24 -3.80 2.33
C ARG A 246 10.04 -4.10 3.82
N ILE A 247 9.35 -3.20 4.51
CA ILE A 247 8.96 -3.37 5.91
C ILE A 247 7.63 -4.12 5.93
N GLN A 248 7.58 -5.31 6.57
CA GLN A 248 6.31 -6.02 6.75
C GLN A 248 5.53 -5.36 7.88
N LYS A 249 4.18 -5.28 7.72
CA LYS A 249 3.32 -4.64 8.73
C LYS A 249 3.40 -5.31 10.11
N ASP A 250 3.80 -6.57 10.15
CA ASP A 250 3.87 -7.38 11.37
C ASP A 250 5.28 -7.43 11.98
N ASP A 251 6.29 -6.86 11.29
CA ASP A 251 7.69 -6.84 11.76
C ASP A 251 7.93 -5.82 12.88
N PHE A 252 6.95 -4.95 13.17
CA PHE A 252 7.09 -3.89 14.16
C PHE A 252 5.80 -3.63 14.92
N HIS A 253 5.95 -2.91 16.04
CA HIS A 253 4.86 -2.33 16.80
C HIS A 253 4.83 -0.81 16.64
N VAL A 254 3.65 -0.22 16.75
CA VAL A 254 3.51 1.22 16.90
C VAL A 254 3.77 1.55 18.37
N GLU A 255 4.92 2.14 18.63
CA GLU A 255 5.35 2.57 19.96
C GLU A 255 4.72 3.91 20.32
N HIS A 256 4.20 4.00 21.53
CA HIS A 256 3.80 5.24 22.17
C HIS A 256 4.95 5.78 23.01
N ILE A 257 5.53 6.90 22.62
CA ILE A 257 6.67 7.50 23.34
C ILE A 257 6.20 7.95 24.73
N LEU A 258 5.18 8.81 24.81
CA LEU A 258 4.35 9.01 26.00
C LEU A 258 3.44 7.77 26.14
N PRO A 259 3.63 6.92 27.15
CA PRO A 259 2.90 5.66 27.25
C PRO A 259 1.41 5.85 27.50
N GLN A 260 0.61 4.87 27.07
CA GLN A 260 -0.84 4.90 27.23
C GLN A 260 -1.29 4.87 28.71
N ASN A 261 -0.54 4.18 29.57
CA ASN A 261 -0.86 4.02 31.00
C ASN A 261 0.38 4.31 31.85
N PRO A 262 0.82 5.57 31.96
CA PRO A 262 1.96 5.93 32.79
C PRO A 262 1.65 5.72 34.27
N GLY A 263 2.65 5.29 35.03
CA GLY A 263 2.51 5.16 36.49
C GLY A 263 2.27 6.53 37.14
N PRO A 264 1.54 6.61 38.25
CA PRO A 264 1.18 7.89 38.90
C PRO A 264 2.38 8.67 39.44
N SER A 265 3.50 8.01 39.73
CA SER A 265 4.75 8.62 40.18
C SER A 265 5.82 8.70 39.12
N SER A 266 5.48 8.38 37.85
CA SER A 266 6.42 8.42 36.74
C SER A 266 6.80 9.85 36.34
N GLN A 267 7.86 9.99 35.55
CA GLN A 267 8.25 11.25 34.90
C GLN A 267 7.09 11.80 34.07
N TRP A 268 6.33 10.91 33.39
CA TRP A 268 5.20 11.27 32.54
C TRP A 268 4.05 11.97 33.28
N ALA A 269 3.78 11.55 34.54
CA ALA A 269 2.77 12.19 35.37
C ALA A 269 3.19 13.56 35.90
N LYS A 270 4.50 13.86 35.91
CA LYS A 270 5.05 15.17 36.27
C LYS A 270 5.13 16.12 35.09
N ASP A 271 5.47 15.61 33.90
CA ASP A 271 5.72 16.41 32.71
C ASP A 271 4.44 16.73 31.92
N PHE A 272 3.36 15.96 32.14
CA PHE A 272 2.08 16.08 31.45
C PHE A 272 0.93 16.14 32.44
N SER A 273 0.05 17.12 32.31
CA SER A 273 -1.26 17.09 32.97
C SER A 273 -2.13 15.94 32.47
N GLU A 274 -3.24 15.67 33.12
CA GLU A 274 -4.18 14.62 32.70
C GLU A 274 -4.78 14.95 31.32
N GLU A 275 -5.16 16.21 31.12
CA GLU A 275 -5.71 16.72 29.85
C GLU A 275 -4.68 16.64 28.72
N GLU A 276 -3.41 16.97 29.00
CA GLU A 276 -2.34 16.85 28.02
C GLU A 276 -2.06 15.39 27.65
N ARG A 277 -2.12 14.46 28.61
CA ARG A 277 -1.99 13.03 28.32
C ARG A 277 -3.15 12.52 27.44
N GLU A 278 -4.37 12.95 27.73
CA GLU A 278 -5.53 12.62 26.91
C GLU A 278 -5.37 13.15 25.48
N LEU A 279 -4.90 14.38 25.34
CA LEU A 279 -4.69 15.02 24.03
C LEU A 279 -3.57 14.35 23.20
N TYR A 280 -2.41 14.10 23.81
CA TYR A 280 -1.22 13.75 23.03
C TYR A 280 -0.95 12.24 22.91
N THR A 281 -1.44 11.41 23.81
CA THR A 281 -1.08 9.97 23.84
C THR A 281 -1.33 9.28 22.50
N HIS A 282 -2.43 9.57 21.84
CA HIS A 282 -2.86 8.91 20.61
C HIS A 282 -2.62 9.72 19.34
N SER A 283 -1.97 10.87 19.44
CA SER A 283 -1.64 11.72 18.30
C SER A 283 -0.50 11.13 17.46
N LEU A 284 -0.47 11.45 16.18
CA LEU A 284 0.62 11.02 15.27
C LEU A 284 2.01 11.38 15.82
N ALA A 285 2.12 12.54 16.47
CA ALA A 285 3.37 13.02 17.04
C ALA A 285 3.98 12.11 18.12
N ASN A 286 3.14 11.34 18.81
CA ASN A 286 3.57 10.43 19.87
C ASN A 286 3.89 9.02 19.40
N LEU A 287 3.77 8.75 18.10
CA LEU A 287 3.90 7.39 17.54
C LEU A 287 5.21 7.23 16.79
N THR A 288 5.81 6.04 16.91
CA THR A 288 6.99 5.65 16.15
C THR A 288 7.02 4.15 15.89
N LEU A 289 8.01 3.66 15.11
CA LEU A 289 8.18 2.25 14.78
C LEU A 289 9.20 1.61 15.73
N LEU A 290 8.86 0.48 16.32
CA LEU A 290 9.77 -0.25 17.21
C LEU A 290 9.58 -1.77 17.07
N GLY A 291 10.66 -2.54 17.07
CA GLY A 291 10.60 -4.01 17.08
C GLY A 291 9.95 -4.53 18.37
N GLY A 292 9.32 -5.73 18.31
CA GLY A 292 8.48 -6.26 19.39
C GLY A 292 9.18 -6.34 20.75
N GLU A 293 10.40 -6.87 20.82
CA GLU A 293 11.15 -6.98 22.08
C GLU A 293 11.54 -5.61 22.65
N LYS A 294 11.93 -4.67 21.78
CA LYS A 294 12.20 -3.30 22.19
C LYS A 294 10.95 -2.59 22.71
N ASN A 295 9.82 -2.78 22.00
CA ASN A 295 8.56 -2.20 22.40
C ASN A 295 8.12 -2.71 23.79
N THR A 296 8.24 -4.02 24.03
CA THR A 296 7.97 -4.62 25.33
C THR A 296 8.92 -4.09 26.40
N THR A 297 10.19 -3.90 26.07
CA THR A 297 11.19 -3.39 27.00
C THR A 297 11.01 -1.89 27.29
N ALA A 298 10.68 -1.10 26.27
CA ALA A 298 10.40 0.35 26.41
C ALA A 298 9.16 0.61 27.30
N SER A 299 8.08 -0.11 27.06
CA SER A 299 6.86 -0.08 27.90
C SER A 299 6.55 1.31 28.48
N ASN A 300 6.33 1.41 29.78
CA ASN A 300 6.03 2.65 30.50
C ASN A 300 7.27 3.34 31.09
N ARG A 301 8.49 2.99 30.64
CA ARG A 301 9.73 3.61 31.13
C ARG A 301 9.78 5.08 30.83
N ASP A 302 10.50 5.83 31.66
CA ASP A 302 10.75 7.25 31.46
C ASP A 302 11.49 7.50 30.14
N PHE A 303 11.35 8.71 29.56
CA PHE A 303 11.90 9.05 28.25
C PHE A 303 13.42 8.82 28.16
N LYS A 304 14.16 9.13 29.21
CA LYS A 304 15.60 8.88 29.29
C LYS A 304 15.98 7.41 29.05
N ASP A 305 15.23 6.49 29.61
CA ASP A 305 15.47 5.04 29.42
C ASP A 305 14.96 4.58 28.05
N LYS A 306 13.83 5.09 27.57
CA LYS A 306 13.35 4.84 26.21
C LYS A 306 14.39 5.27 25.16
N LYS A 307 15.02 6.43 25.31
CA LYS A 307 16.11 6.89 24.43
C LYS A 307 17.25 5.88 24.34
N LYS A 308 17.71 5.32 25.47
CA LYS A 308 18.77 4.30 25.48
C LYS A 308 18.34 3.06 24.69
N ILE A 309 17.10 2.61 24.89
CA ILE A 309 16.54 1.47 24.14
C ILE A 309 16.49 1.80 22.64
N TYR A 310 16.04 3.00 22.25
CA TYR A 310 15.96 3.43 20.85
C TYR A 310 17.35 3.47 20.20
N MET A 311 18.38 3.88 20.95
CA MET A 311 19.77 3.94 20.49
C MET A 311 20.49 2.59 20.53
N GLY A 312 19.87 1.55 21.07
CA GLY A 312 20.50 0.23 21.25
C GLY A 312 21.56 0.19 22.34
N GLU A 313 21.50 1.12 23.29
CA GLU A 313 22.35 1.08 24.47
C GLU A 313 21.90 -0.04 25.43
N GLU A 314 22.84 -0.51 26.26
CA GLU A 314 22.52 -1.49 27.30
C GLU A 314 21.70 -0.85 28.42
N ILE A 315 20.59 -1.48 28.77
CA ILE A 315 19.79 -1.10 29.93
C ILE A 315 19.64 -2.28 30.90
N ARG A 316 19.59 -1.98 32.17
CA ARG A 316 19.37 -2.96 33.22
C ARG A 316 17.87 -3.21 33.41
N LEU A 317 17.44 -4.44 33.23
CA LEU A 317 16.05 -4.86 33.45
C LEU A 317 15.79 -5.20 34.92
N ASN A 318 16.74 -5.90 35.54
CA ASN A 318 16.75 -6.27 36.96
C ASN A 318 18.19 -6.58 37.42
N LYS A 319 18.37 -7.06 38.67
CA LYS A 319 19.69 -7.36 39.23
C LYS A 319 20.53 -8.36 38.41
N LYS A 320 19.90 -9.21 37.58
CA LYS A 320 20.54 -10.31 36.85
C LYS A 320 20.42 -10.21 35.33
N LYS A 321 19.62 -9.27 34.80
CA LYS A 321 19.33 -9.24 33.39
C LYS A 321 19.51 -7.83 32.82
N THR A 322 20.25 -7.74 31.71
CA THR A 322 20.36 -6.55 30.86
C THR A 322 19.68 -6.79 29.53
N PHE A 323 19.37 -5.71 28.82
CA PHE A 323 18.82 -5.73 27.47
C PHE A 323 19.63 -4.79 26.58
N LYS A 324 19.98 -5.26 25.40
CA LYS A 324 20.65 -4.46 24.37
C LYS A 324 20.22 -4.97 23.00
N MET A 325 19.66 -4.09 22.16
CA MET A 325 19.26 -4.42 20.79
C MET A 325 19.29 -3.16 19.93
N MET A 326 19.97 -3.21 18.78
CA MET A 326 20.02 -2.09 17.85
C MET A 326 18.64 -1.82 17.22
N THR A 327 18.32 -0.54 17.04
CA THR A 327 17.15 -0.09 16.27
C THR A 327 17.59 0.19 14.84
N CYS A 328 16.76 -0.19 13.87
CA CYS A 328 17.00 0.08 12.46
C CYS A 328 16.04 1.11 11.86
N TYR A 329 15.10 1.65 12.65
CA TYR A 329 14.14 2.65 12.17
C TYR A 329 14.68 4.06 12.38
N ASN A 330 14.91 4.79 11.27
CA ASN A 330 15.43 6.15 11.27
C ASN A 330 14.54 7.11 12.05
N MET A 331 13.22 6.99 11.93
CA MET A 331 12.29 7.86 12.65
C MET A 331 12.36 7.70 14.17
N THR A 332 12.78 6.54 14.67
CA THR A 332 12.94 6.26 16.10
C THR A 332 14.31 6.71 16.60
N ILE A 333 15.35 6.47 15.82
CA ILE A 333 16.70 6.98 16.08
C ILE A 333 16.68 8.52 16.13
N ASP A 334 15.97 9.16 15.20
CA ASP A 334 15.80 10.62 15.14
C ASP A 334 15.21 11.21 16.43
N ILE A 335 14.24 10.53 17.06
CA ILE A 335 13.70 10.94 18.35
C ILE A 335 14.80 10.96 19.43
N ALA A 336 15.59 9.91 19.50
CA ALA A 336 16.64 9.79 20.51
C ALA A 336 17.76 10.83 20.33
N HIS A 337 18.05 11.23 19.09
CA HIS A 337 19.06 12.24 18.79
C HIS A 337 18.60 13.67 19.00
N HIS A 338 17.38 14.01 18.59
CA HIS A 338 16.94 15.40 18.50
C HIS A 338 16.15 15.89 19.71
N TYR A 339 15.68 14.99 20.58
CA TYR A 339 14.90 15.38 21.75
C TYR A 339 15.64 15.00 23.04
N THR A 340 15.90 15.99 23.88
CA THR A 340 16.47 15.81 25.23
C THR A 340 15.40 15.42 26.23
N GLU A 341 14.20 15.92 26.05
CA GLU A 341 13.01 15.70 26.85
C GLU A 341 11.79 15.45 25.96
N TRP A 342 10.75 14.87 26.52
CA TRP A 342 9.49 14.63 25.83
C TRP A 342 8.36 15.34 26.58
N THR A 343 7.95 16.46 26.04
CA THR A 343 7.00 17.40 26.65
C THR A 343 5.93 17.79 25.62
N PRO A 344 4.83 18.44 25.99
CA PRO A 344 3.85 18.97 25.03
C PRO A 344 4.51 19.75 23.87
N LYS A 345 5.50 20.59 24.18
CA LYS A 345 6.25 21.35 23.17
C LYS A 345 7.04 20.44 22.20
N SER A 346 7.63 19.35 22.71
CA SER A 346 8.31 18.36 21.87
C SER A 346 7.34 17.70 20.88
N LEU A 347 6.14 17.38 21.36
CA LEU A 347 5.08 16.78 20.56
C LEU A 347 4.54 17.72 19.47
N GLU A 348 4.29 18.98 19.81
CA GLU A 348 3.86 20.00 18.84
C GLU A 348 4.91 20.17 17.73
N THR A 349 6.18 20.37 18.10
CA THR A 349 7.28 20.48 17.14
C THR A 349 7.41 19.24 16.25
N ARG A 350 7.25 18.05 16.82
CA ARG A 350 7.31 16.81 16.04
C ARG A 350 6.10 16.64 15.14
N LYS A 351 4.90 17.02 15.60
CA LYS A 351 3.67 17.01 14.80
C LYS A 351 3.84 17.79 13.50
N GLU A 352 4.31 19.03 13.62
CA GLU A 352 4.58 19.87 12.45
C GLU A 352 5.61 19.25 11.50
N LYS A 353 6.71 18.71 12.01
CA LYS A 353 7.74 18.05 11.20
C LYS A 353 7.20 16.82 10.46
N LEU A 354 6.45 15.96 11.15
CA LEU A 354 5.87 14.76 10.52
C LEU A 354 4.85 15.12 9.45
N ILE A 355 3.93 16.05 9.74
CA ILE A 355 2.93 16.52 8.78
C ILE A 355 3.63 17.11 7.55
N LYS A 356 4.68 17.93 7.74
CA LYS A 356 5.45 18.51 6.63
C LYS A 356 6.09 17.43 5.74
N ILE A 357 6.64 16.36 6.33
CA ILE A 357 7.19 15.24 5.57
C ILE A 357 6.08 14.54 4.77
N ILE A 358 4.97 14.20 5.43
CA ILE A 358 3.86 13.48 4.82
C ILE A 358 3.23 14.30 3.68
N GLU A 359 2.96 15.58 3.93
CA GLU A 359 2.42 16.48 2.90
C GLU A 359 3.41 16.68 1.75
N GLY A 360 4.71 16.83 2.04
CA GLY A 360 5.74 16.97 1.02
C GLY A 360 5.85 15.75 0.09
N VAL A 361 5.55 14.56 0.59
CA VAL A 361 5.55 13.33 -0.21
C VAL A 361 4.22 13.14 -0.94
N LEU A 362 3.09 13.45 -0.31
CA LEU A 362 1.77 13.02 -0.78
C LEU A 362 0.98 14.09 -1.53
N THR A 363 1.31 15.38 -1.44
CA THR A 363 0.63 16.43 -2.22
C THR A 363 1.19 16.53 -3.63
N LEU A 364 0.31 16.92 -4.58
CA LEU A 364 0.68 17.19 -5.97
C LEU A 364 1.37 18.53 -6.12
#